data_089a7782b081fdb5ffe2599fe166bc48
#
_entry.id   089a7782b081fdb5ffe2599fe166bc48
#
_cell.length_a   1.000
_cell.length_b   1.000
_cell.length_c   1.000
_cell.angle_alpha   90.00
_cell.angle_beta   90.00
_cell.angle_gamma   90.00
#
_symmetry.space_group_name_H-M   'P 1'
#
loop_
_entity.id
_entity.type
_entity.pdbx_description
1 polymer ?
#
loop_
_entity_poly.entity_id
_entity_poly.type
_entity_poly.pdbx_seq_one_letter_code
_entity_poly.pdbx_strand_id
1 'polypeptide(L)'
;GFYVWDIESLDDPRIKAKAKKLEGNPLPVKEIKSRLAKARAAGWEMIYERHTADVRKYMDRCHIDLGGVSPNLTTKDLLRGMDISSPALRYLEELYFQYGRYLMVGSSRPGTLPAGLQGKWNNIRCAPWTGAYWANVNVQMNYWPVFNCNLAELVSPYYDLWNANFKEKQRIAKEYLKEITGKDVDDVWMSGTENSAY
;
A
#
# COMPACT_ATOMS: atom_id res chain seq x y z
N GLY A 1 -1.14 18.41 -10.98
CA GLY A 1 0.11 18.48 -11.68
C GLY A 1 1.07 17.42 -11.17
N PHE A 2 1.49 16.50 -12.01
CA PHE A 2 2.57 15.58 -11.68
C PHE A 2 3.86 16.41 -11.68
N TYR A 3 4.50 16.55 -10.54
CA TYR A 3 5.83 17.10 -10.48
C TYR A 3 6.79 16.01 -10.99
N VAL A 4 7.31 16.22 -12.20
CA VAL A 4 8.54 15.54 -12.61
C VAL A 4 9.63 16.09 -11.71
N TRP A 5 10.32 15.23 -10.97
CA TRP A 5 11.51 15.63 -10.24
C TRP A 5 12.49 16.17 -11.28
N ASP A 6 12.93 17.40 -11.10
CA ASP A 6 14.10 17.87 -11.81
C ASP A 6 15.32 17.15 -11.22
N ILE A 7 15.65 16.04 -11.86
CA ILE A 7 16.70 15.11 -11.42
C ILE A 7 18.08 15.81 -11.54
N GLU A 8 18.19 16.79 -12.42
CA GLU A 8 19.42 17.57 -12.61
C GLU A 8 19.68 18.50 -11.42
N SER A 9 18.63 18.92 -10.69
CA SER A 9 18.75 19.76 -9.51
C SER A 9 19.08 19.00 -8.21
N LEU A 10 19.18 17.66 -8.24
CA LEU A 10 19.50 16.83 -7.08
C LEU A 10 21.02 16.62 -7.00
N ASP A 11 21.65 17.21 -5.99
CA ASP A 11 23.11 17.10 -5.83
C ASP A 11 23.60 15.75 -5.26
N ASP A 12 22.69 14.89 -4.77
CA ASP A 12 23.06 13.57 -4.24
C ASP A 12 23.37 12.56 -5.37
N PRO A 13 24.65 12.12 -5.51
CA PRO A 13 25.04 11.16 -6.55
C PRO A 13 24.27 9.84 -6.52
N ARG A 14 23.80 9.42 -5.34
CA ARG A 14 23.02 8.18 -5.18
C ARG A 14 21.64 8.32 -5.78
N ILE A 15 21.03 9.50 -5.66
CA ILE A 15 19.73 9.81 -6.25
C ILE A 15 19.88 9.93 -7.76
N LYS A 16 20.92 10.62 -8.25
CA LYS A 16 21.23 10.68 -9.70
C LYS A 16 21.44 9.30 -10.31
N ALA A 17 22.15 8.40 -9.65
CA ALA A 17 22.36 7.03 -10.11
C ALA A 17 21.07 6.21 -10.16
N LYS A 18 20.19 6.36 -9.17
CA LYS A 18 18.86 5.72 -9.16
C LYS A 18 17.96 6.28 -10.25
N ALA A 19 17.95 7.59 -10.44
CA ALA A 19 17.19 8.26 -11.47
C ALA A 19 17.61 7.83 -12.87
N LYS A 20 18.91 7.69 -13.12
CA LYS A 20 19.45 7.18 -14.40
C LYS A 20 18.94 5.77 -14.74
N LYS A 21 18.69 4.92 -13.73
CA LYS A 21 18.06 3.60 -13.96
C LYS A 21 16.60 3.70 -14.43
N LEU A 22 15.92 4.81 -14.17
CA LEU A 22 14.54 5.06 -14.56
C LEU A 22 14.41 5.71 -15.94
N GLU A 23 15.50 6.25 -16.51
CA GLU A 23 15.50 6.88 -17.83
C GLU A 23 15.05 5.96 -18.97
N GLY A 24 15.21 4.65 -18.81
CA GLY A 24 14.69 3.63 -19.74
C GLY A 24 13.19 3.34 -19.63
N ASN A 25 12.49 3.88 -18.62
CA ASN A 25 11.07 3.66 -18.38
C ASN A 25 10.27 4.96 -18.54
N PRO A 26 9.88 5.33 -19.77
CA PRO A 26 9.09 6.53 -19.98
C PRO A 26 7.77 6.45 -19.21
N LEU A 27 7.33 7.58 -18.62
CA LEU A 27 6.02 7.68 -18.01
C LEU A 27 4.96 7.15 -18.97
N PRO A 28 4.05 6.27 -18.53
CA PRO A 28 3.04 5.64 -19.40
C PRO A 28 1.90 6.60 -19.75
N VAL A 29 2.26 7.79 -20.26
CA VAL A 29 1.31 8.89 -20.53
C VAL A 29 0.23 8.48 -21.52
N LYS A 30 0.60 7.72 -22.56
CA LYS A 30 -0.38 7.22 -23.56
C LYS A 30 -1.40 6.29 -22.92
N GLU A 31 -0.95 5.40 -22.05
CA GLU A 31 -1.81 4.47 -21.34
C GLU A 31 -2.73 5.20 -20.35
N ILE A 32 -2.19 6.14 -19.58
CA ILE A 32 -2.98 6.96 -18.66
C ILE A 32 -4.06 7.74 -19.41
N LYS A 33 -3.72 8.41 -20.52
CA LYS A 33 -4.69 9.13 -21.35
C LYS A 33 -5.76 8.19 -21.91
N SER A 34 -5.37 7.00 -22.38
CA SER A 34 -6.31 5.98 -22.88
C SER A 34 -7.28 5.52 -21.77
N ARG A 35 -6.77 5.24 -20.58
CA ARG A 35 -7.62 4.86 -19.43
C ARG A 35 -8.59 5.96 -19.04
N LEU A 36 -8.14 7.21 -18.98
CA LEU A 36 -9.01 8.36 -18.70
C LEU A 36 -10.09 8.56 -19.76
N ALA A 37 -9.74 8.42 -21.04
CA ALA A 37 -10.71 8.50 -22.13
C ALA A 37 -11.77 7.40 -22.04
N LYS A 38 -11.36 6.15 -21.75
CA LYS A 38 -12.28 5.02 -21.53
C LYS A 38 -13.20 5.26 -20.33
N ALA A 39 -12.66 5.76 -19.22
CA ALA A 39 -13.46 6.09 -18.04
C ALA A 39 -14.50 7.18 -18.34
N ARG A 40 -14.08 8.25 -19.04
CA ARG A 40 -15.00 9.32 -19.47
C ARG A 40 -16.10 8.81 -20.37
N ALA A 41 -15.77 7.94 -21.33
CA ALA A 41 -16.75 7.37 -22.26
C ALA A 41 -17.74 6.41 -21.57
N ALA A 42 -17.29 5.69 -20.51
CA ALA A 42 -18.17 4.80 -19.74
C ALA A 42 -19.21 5.55 -18.89
N GLY A 43 -18.90 6.76 -18.45
CA GLY A 43 -19.78 7.55 -17.58
C GLY A 43 -19.73 7.09 -16.11
N TRP A 44 -20.31 7.92 -15.24
CA TRP A 44 -20.27 7.71 -13.79
C TRP A 44 -21.00 6.43 -13.36
N GLU A 45 -22.22 6.23 -13.84
CA GLU A 45 -23.06 5.10 -13.46
C GLU A 45 -22.35 3.76 -13.70
N MET A 46 -21.79 3.58 -14.89
CA MET A 46 -21.06 2.36 -15.24
C MET A 46 -19.80 2.15 -14.39
N ILE A 47 -19.07 3.24 -14.10
CA ILE A 47 -17.88 3.18 -13.24
C ILE A 47 -18.29 2.81 -11.83
N TYR A 48 -19.34 3.41 -11.29
CA TYR A 48 -19.85 3.16 -9.96
C TYR A 48 -20.37 1.71 -9.80
N GLU A 49 -21.12 1.21 -10.75
CA GLU A 49 -21.58 -0.19 -10.77
C GLU A 49 -20.42 -1.18 -10.76
N ARG A 50 -19.43 -0.97 -11.63
CA ARG A 50 -18.23 -1.81 -11.68
C ARG A 50 -17.46 -1.78 -10.37
N HIS A 51 -17.25 -0.59 -9.82
CA HIS A 51 -16.55 -0.41 -8.55
C HIS A 51 -17.29 -1.13 -7.43
N THR A 52 -18.59 -0.92 -7.32
CA THR A 52 -19.43 -1.53 -6.30
C THR A 52 -19.43 -3.05 -6.42
N ALA A 53 -19.60 -3.58 -7.63
CA ALA A 53 -19.57 -5.02 -7.87
C ALA A 53 -18.21 -5.66 -7.55
N ASP A 54 -17.11 -4.95 -7.84
CA ASP A 54 -15.76 -5.42 -7.52
C ASP A 54 -15.51 -5.41 -6.00
N VAL A 55 -15.80 -4.32 -5.33
CA VAL A 55 -15.55 -4.15 -3.88
C VAL A 55 -16.42 -5.10 -3.05
N ARG A 56 -17.68 -5.31 -3.42
CA ARG A 56 -18.59 -6.25 -2.74
C ARG A 56 -18.05 -7.66 -2.66
N LYS A 57 -17.30 -8.13 -3.66
CA LYS A 57 -16.66 -9.46 -3.63
C LYS A 57 -15.79 -9.68 -2.39
N TYR A 58 -15.28 -8.61 -1.81
CA TYR A 58 -14.44 -8.63 -0.61
C TYR A 58 -15.21 -8.19 0.64
N MET A 59 -15.98 -7.11 0.52
CA MET A 59 -16.61 -6.49 1.70
C MET A 59 -17.76 -7.32 2.25
N ASP A 60 -18.55 -7.98 1.38
CA ASP A 60 -19.73 -8.76 1.79
C ASP A 60 -19.36 -10.08 2.51
N ARG A 61 -18.08 -10.47 2.51
CA ARG A 61 -17.62 -11.74 3.08
C ARG A 61 -17.37 -11.72 4.60
N CYS A 62 -17.24 -10.56 5.17
CA CYS A 62 -16.90 -10.41 6.57
C CYS A 62 -17.37 -9.04 7.09
N HIS A 63 -18.04 -9.04 8.21
CA HIS A 63 -18.44 -7.85 8.95
C HIS A 63 -18.46 -8.16 10.44
N ILE A 64 -18.45 -7.13 11.25
CA ILE A 64 -18.73 -7.23 12.68
C ILE A 64 -20.01 -6.48 12.98
N ASP A 65 -20.78 -6.98 13.92
CA ASP A 65 -21.98 -6.36 14.47
C ASP A 65 -21.79 -6.22 15.98
N LEU A 66 -21.68 -5.02 16.47
CA LEU A 66 -21.53 -4.68 17.88
C LEU A 66 -22.82 -4.10 18.46
N GLY A 67 -23.91 -4.16 17.70
CA GLY A 67 -25.18 -3.50 18.02
C GLY A 67 -25.09 -1.98 17.89
N GLY A 68 -24.28 -1.51 16.95
CA GLY A 68 -24.14 -0.11 16.64
C GLY A 68 -25.38 0.45 15.95
N VAL A 69 -25.71 1.71 16.27
CA VAL A 69 -26.80 2.42 15.61
C VAL A 69 -26.22 3.62 14.87
N SER A 70 -26.42 3.64 13.55
CA SER A 70 -25.98 4.76 12.71
C SER A 70 -26.70 6.05 13.08
N PRO A 71 -26.00 7.04 13.64
CA PRO A 71 -26.62 8.32 13.94
C PRO A 71 -26.67 9.19 12.68
N ASN A 72 -27.57 10.16 12.65
CA ASN A 72 -27.61 11.16 11.58
C ASN A 72 -26.56 12.26 11.82
N LEU A 73 -25.28 11.84 11.85
CA LEU A 73 -24.12 12.69 12.10
C LEU A 73 -23.01 12.38 11.09
N THR A 74 -22.16 13.37 10.84
CA THR A 74 -20.94 13.11 10.07
C THR A 74 -19.94 12.30 10.91
N THR A 75 -19.07 11.52 10.27
CA THR A 75 -17.99 10.81 10.96
C THR A 75 -17.11 11.75 11.82
N LYS A 76 -16.90 12.98 11.34
CA LYS A 76 -16.16 14.00 12.07
C LYS A 76 -16.85 14.42 13.38
N ASP A 77 -18.16 14.56 13.36
CA ASP A 77 -18.93 14.95 14.55
C ASP A 77 -19.03 13.78 15.53
N LEU A 78 -19.14 12.54 15.02
CA LEU A 78 -19.03 11.33 15.82
C LEU A 78 -17.71 11.26 16.59
N LEU A 79 -16.59 11.46 15.88
CA LEU A 79 -15.26 11.44 16.49
C LEU A 79 -15.05 12.53 17.57
N ARG A 80 -15.78 13.65 17.48
CA ARG A 80 -15.70 14.75 18.44
C ARG A 80 -16.56 14.55 19.68
N GLY A 81 -17.69 13.87 19.53
CA GLY A 81 -18.69 13.69 20.57
C GLY A 81 -18.69 12.30 21.21
N MET A 82 -17.56 11.58 21.21
CA MET A 82 -17.48 10.19 21.68
C MET A 82 -17.89 10.03 23.14
N ASP A 83 -19.07 9.43 23.34
CA ASP A 83 -19.43 8.78 24.59
C ASP A 83 -19.19 7.26 24.46
N ILE A 84 -18.30 6.74 25.28
CA ILE A 84 -17.85 5.34 25.24
C ILE A 84 -19.00 4.33 25.42
N SER A 85 -20.07 4.73 26.07
CA SER A 85 -21.24 3.87 26.33
C SER A 85 -22.30 3.90 25.22
N SER A 86 -22.17 4.77 24.23
CA SER A 86 -23.25 5.02 23.26
C SER A 86 -23.28 3.99 22.14
N PRO A 87 -24.47 3.63 21.62
CA PRO A 87 -24.62 2.84 20.40
C PRO A 87 -23.95 3.47 19.17
N ALA A 88 -23.78 4.79 19.18
CA ALA A 88 -23.09 5.52 18.11
C ALA A 88 -21.60 5.24 18.08
N LEU A 89 -20.96 5.00 19.24
CA LEU A 89 -19.57 4.56 19.29
C LEU A 89 -19.42 3.15 18.68
N ARG A 90 -20.28 2.20 19.06
CA ARG A 90 -20.25 0.84 18.47
C ARG A 90 -20.39 0.88 16.95
N TYR A 91 -21.27 1.74 16.43
CA TYR A 91 -21.35 1.98 15.00
C TYR A 91 -20.04 2.54 14.40
N LEU A 92 -19.37 3.45 15.10
CA LEU A 92 -18.08 3.98 14.65
C LEU A 92 -16.99 2.90 14.63
N GLU A 93 -16.97 1.99 15.60
CA GLU A 93 -16.06 0.84 15.63
C GLU A 93 -16.31 -0.13 14.49
N GLU A 94 -17.57 -0.45 14.20
CA GLU A 94 -17.96 -1.25 13.02
C GLU A 94 -17.53 -0.57 11.72
N LEU A 95 -17.78 0.73 11.59
CA LEU A 95 -17.36 1.52 10.44
C LEU A 95 -15.84 1.53 10.30
N TYR A 96 -15.10 1.69 11.39
CA TYR A 96 -13.63 1.69 11.41
C TYR A 96 -13.05 0.35 10.94
N PHE A 97 -13.62 -0.76 11.42
CA PHE A 97 -13.26 -2.10 10.97
C PHE A 97 -13.48 -2.27 9.47
N GLN A 98 -14.66 -1.93 8.97
CA GLN A 98 -14.97 -2.05 7.55
C GLN A 98 -14.12 -1.09 6.69
N TYR A 99 -13.84 0.10 7.18
CA TYR A 99 -13.00 1.06 6.48
C TYR A 99 -11.55 0.57 6.37
N GLY A 100 -11.00 -0.05 7.42
CA GLY A 100 -9.69 -0.70 7.37
C GLY A 100 -9.63 -1.80 6.30
N ARG A 101 -10.67 -2.64 6.21
CA ARG A 101 -10.79 -3.65 5.15
C ARG A 101 -10.85 -3.01 3.76
N TYR A 102 -11.64 -1.95 3.59
CA TYR A 102 -11.75 -1.21 2.33
C TYR A 102 -10.41 -0.62 1.90
N LEU A 103 -9.64 -0.05 2.82
CA LEU A 103 -8.30 0.47 2.53
C LEU A 103 -7.34 -0.63 2.04
N MET A 104 -7.39 -1.81 2.63
CA MET A 104 -6.60 -2.96 2.17
C MET A 104 -7.04 -3.41 0.76
N VAL A 105 -8.34 -3.53 0.53
CA VAL A 105 -8.92 -3.84 -0.79
C VAL A 105 -8.51 -2.83 -1.86
N GLY A 106 -8.43 -1.55 -1.51
CA GLY A 106 -8.03 -0.48 -2.42
C GLY A 106 -6.52 -0.34 -2.66
N SER A 107 -5.69 -0.90 -1.78
CA SER A 107 -4.24 -0.68 -1.81
C SER A 107 -3.40 -1.92 -2.17
N SER A 108 -3.96 -3.14 -2.07
CA SER A 108 -3.21 -4.36 -2.30
C SER A 108 -4.04 -5.38 -3.08
N ARG A 109 -3.80 -5.44 -4.37
CA ARG A 109 -4.46 -6.39 -5.28
C ARG A 109 -3.43 -7.31 -5.93
N PRO A 110 -3.75 -8.57 -6.23
CA PRO A 110 -2.86 -9.44 -7.01
C PRO A 110 -2.34 -8.75 -8.27
N GLY A 111 -1.03 -8.84 -8.50
CA GLY A 111 -0.37 -8.20 -9.64
C GLY A 111 -0.08 -6.69 -9.49
N THR A 112 -0.28 -6.11 -8.30
CA THR A 112 0.12 -4.74 -7.99
C THR A 112 1.29 -4.70 -7.00
N LEU A 113 1.84 -3.52 -6.75
CA LEU A 113 2.73 -3.32 -5.60
C LEU A 113 1.94 -3.44 -4.28
N PRO A 114 2.56 -3.87 -3.19
CA PRO A 114 1.91 -3.98 -1.89
C PRO A 114 1.50 -2.61 -1.32
N ALA A 115 0.66 -2.62 -0.29
CA ALA A 115 0.34 -1.44 0.49
C ALA A 115 1.59 -0.91 1.20
N GLY A 116 1.97 0.34 0.92
CA GLY A 116 3.03 1.05 1.65
C GLY A 116 2.51 1.64 2.97
N LEU A 117 3.31 2.47 3.63
CA LEU A 117 2.94 3.15 4.87
C LEU A 117 1.65 3.98 4.76
N GLN A 118 1.43 4.60 3.61
CA GLN A 118 0.24 5.39 3.30
C GLN A 118 -0.75 4.64 2.40
N GLY A 119 -0.69 3.31 2.36
CA GLY A 119 -1.44 2.53 1.38
C GLY A 119 -1.03 2.90 -0.05
N LYS A 120 -1.95 3.49 -0.80
CA LYS A 120 -1.73 4.08 -2.14
C LYS A 120 -2.00 5.59 -2.16
N TRP A 121 -2.32 6.18 -1.02
CA TRP A 121 -2.75 7.57 -0.91
C TRP A 121 -1.67 8.44 -0.27
N ASN A 122 -1.29 9.50 -0.98
CA ASN A 122 -0.40 10.52 -0.46
C ASN A 122 -0.71 11.85 -1.14
N ASN A 123 -0.96 12.88 -0.35
CA ASN A 123 -1.27 14.23 -0.82
C ASN A 123 -0.12 15.21 -0.63
N ILE A 124 1.04 14.75 -0.18
CA ILE A 124 2.21 15.58 0.06
C ILE A 124 3.40 15.12 -0.79
N ARG A 125 4.23 16.06 -1.21
CA ARG A 125 5.37 15.78 -2.08
C ARG A 125 6.40 14.86 -1.45
N CYS A 126 6.74 15.10 -0.20
CA CYS A 126 7.66 14.26 0.57
C CYS A 126 6.84 13.49 1.60
N ALA A 127 6.48 12.26 1.26
CA ALA A 127 5.75 11.40 2.19
C ALA A 127 6.56 11.19 3.47
N PRO A 128 5.92 11.15 4.64
CA PRO A 128 6.57 10.70 5.86
C PRO A 128 7.27 9.36 5.62
N TRP A 129 8.48 9.23 6.17
CA TRP A 129 9.30 8.02 6.00
C TRP A 129 9.56 7.65 4.53
N THR A 130 9.67 8.64 3.67
CA THR A 130 9.92 8.50 2.22
C THR A 130 8.88 7.70 1.43
N GLY A 131 7.79 7.27 2.08
CA GLY A 131 6.79 6.37 1.50
C GLY A 131 7.30 4.95 1.21
N ALA A 132 8.44 4.58 1.79
CA ALA A 132 9.10 3.30 1.55
C ALA A 132 8.39 2.12 2.24
N TYR A 133 8.78 0.89 1.86
CA TYR A 133 8.33 -0.33 2.50
C TYR A 133 9.22 -0.65 3.71
N TRP A 134 8.83 -0.14 4.88
CA TRP A 134 9.54 -0.36 6.13
C TRP A 134 9.25 -1.76 6.68
N ALA A 135 10.28 -2.61 6.66
CA ALA A 135 10.17 -4.04 6.96
C ALA A 135 10.46 -4.38 8.43
N ASN A 136 10.63 -3.37 9.29
CA ASN A 136 10.84 -3.57 10.72
C ASN A 136 9.55 -3.54 11.54
N VAL A 137 8.44 -3.86 10.96
CA VAL A 137 7.10 -4.06 11.47
C VAL A 137 6.01 -3.35 10.64
N ASN A 138 6.29 -2.18 10.07
CA ASN A 138 5.25 -1.32 9.49
C ASN A 138 4.52 -1.98 8.30
N VAL A 139 5.25 -2.50 7.32
CA VAL A 139 4.62 -3.16 6.18
C VAL A 139 3.93 -4.46 6.60
N GLN A 140 4.50 -5.20 7.55
CA GLN A 140 3.89 -6.41 8.09
C GLN A 140 2.55 -6.11 8.78
N MET A 141 2.48 -5.03 9.57
CA MET A 141 1.26 -4.62 10.26
C MET A 141 0.10 -4.35 9.30
N ASN A 142 0.37 -3.80 8.12
CA ASN A 142 -0.66 -3.61 7.10
C ASN A 142 -1.32 -4.93 6.70
N TYR A 143 -0.59 -6.05 6.76
CA TYR A 143 -1.05 -7.37 6.31
C TYR A 143 -1.50 -8.29 7.44
N TRP A 144 -1.29 -7.96 8.71
CA TRP A 144 -1.73 -8.81 9.83
C TRP A 144 -3.23 -9.16 9.79
N PRO A 145 -4.14 -8.24 9.46
CA PRO A 145 -5.56 -8.56 9.47
C PRO A 145 -6.06 -9.33 8.26
N VAL A 146 -5.27 -9.50 7.18
CA VAL A 146 -5.80 -10.02 5.91
C VAL A 146 -6.39 -11.42 6.04
N PHE A 147 -5.79 -12.30 6.83
CA PHE A 147 -6.29 -13.65 7.03
C PHE A 147 -7.52 -13.67 7.94
N ASN A 148 -7.48 -12.96 9.06
CA ASN A 148 -8.58 -12.91 10.03
C ASN A 148 -9.81 -12.17 9.49
N CYS A 149 -9.60 -11.26 8.52
CA CYS A 149 -10.65 -10.44 7.91
C CYS A 149 -11.15 -10.97 6.56
N ASN A 150 -10.84 -12.25 6.23
CA ASN A 150 -11.23 -12.90 4.98
C ASN A 150 -10.79 -12.12 3.72
N LEU A 151 -9.51 -11.74 3.68
CA LEU A 151 -8.88 -10.98 2.59
C LEU A 151 -7.54 -11.64 2.17
N ALA A 152 -7.37 -12.95 2.37
CA ALA A 152 -6.10 -13.67 2.21
C ALA A 152 -5.45 -13.47 0.84
N GLU A 153 -6.23 -13.37 -0.24
CA GLU A 153 -5.71 -13.15 -1.58
C GLU A 153 -4.99 -11.80 -1.76
N LEU A 154 -5.26 -10.84 -0.90
CA LEU A 154 -4.63 -9.52 -0.94
C LEU A 154 -3.20 -9.51 -0.39
N VAL A 155 -2.73 -10.64 0.16
CA VAL A 155 -1.34 -10.76 0.64
C VAL A 155 -0.35 -11.01 -0.50
N SER A 156 -0.81 -11.46 -1.68
CA SER A 156 0.09 -11.82 -2.78
C SER A 156 1.07 -10.72 -3.19
N PRO A 157 0.70 -9.43 -3.28
CA PRO A 157 1.67 -8.37 -3.59
C PRO A 157 2.81 -8.25 -2.57
N TYR A 158 2.53 -8.56 -1.30
CA TYR A 158 3.56 -8.58 -0.27
C TYR A 158 4.59 -9.67 -0.54
N TYR A 159 4.15 -10.89 -0.84
CA TYR A 159 5.08 -11.98 -1.19
C TYR A 159 5.82 -11.73 -2.50
N ASP A 160 5.14 -11.16 -3.49
CA ASP A 160 5.74 -10.82 -4.78
C ASP A 160 6.90 -9.82 -4.63
N LEU A 161 6.74 -8.82 -3.75
CA LEU A 161 7.81 -7.87 -3.43
C LEU A 161 9.04 -8.57 -2.85
N TRP A 162 8.84 -9.48 -1.88
CA TRP A 162 9.95 -10.21 -1.26
C TRP A 162 10.63 -11.16 -2.24
N ASN A 163 9.86 -11.90 -3.02
CA ASN A 163 10.36 -12.82 -4.03
C ASN A 163 11.17 -12.09 -5.11
N ALA A 164 10.69 -10.94 -5.57
CA ALA A 164 11.40 -10.12 -6.55
C ALA A 164 12.77 -9.63 -6.06
N ASN A 165 12.88 -9.36 -4.76
CA ASN A 165 14.10 -8.85 -4.14
C ASN A 165 15.00 -9.95 -3.55
N PHE A 166 14.57 -11.20 -3.50
CA PHE A 166 15.21 -12.27 -2.74
C PHE A 166 16.67 -12.49 -3.16
N LYS A 167 16.94 -12.64 -4.45
CA LYS A 167 18.31 -12.88 -4.98
C LYS A 167 19.27 -11.74 -4.64
N GLU A 168 18.81 -10.51 -4.76
CA GLU A 168 19.62 -9.34 -4.43
C GLU A 168 19.91 -9.27 -2.93
N LYS A 169 18.94 -9.60 -2.11
CA LYS A 169 19.11 -9.66 -0.65
C LYS A 169 20.04 -10.79 -0.21
N GLN A 170 20.05 -11.92 -0.91
CA GLN A 170 21.05 -12.96 -0.70
C GLN A 170 22.46 -12.48 -1.07
N ARG A 171 22.61 -11.84 -2.22
CA ARG A 171 23.92 -11.30 -2.64
C ARG A 171 24.47 -10.33 -1.61
N ILE A 172 23.67 -9.35 -1.19
CA ILE A 172 24.07 -8.36 -0.17
C ILE A 172 24.44 -9.05 1.16
N ALA A 173 23.66 -10.04 1.60
CA ALA A 173 23.93 -10.75 2.83
C ALA A 173 25.28 -11.52 2.78
N LYS A 174 25.57 -12.19 1.67
CA LYS A 174 26.83 -12.89 1.45
C LYS A 174 28.02 -11.93 1.48
N GLU A 175 27.94 -10.82 0.76
CA GLU A 175 28.99 -9.81 0.72
C GLU A 175 29.25 -9.22 2.11
N TYR A 176 28.19 -8.83 2.82
CA TYR A 176 28.30 -8.28 4.16
C TYR A 176 28.92 -9.27 5.16
N LEU A 177 28.48 -10.53 5.16
CA LEU A 177 29.01 -11.54 6.07
C LEU A 177 30.46 -11.88 5.73
N LYS A 178 30.82 -11.94 4.45
CA LYS A 178 32.21 -12.13 4.03
C LYS A 178 33.11 -10.98 4.52
N GLU A 179 32.66 -9.74 4.42
CA GLU A 179 33.39 -8.56 4.89
C GLU A 179 33.68 -8.64 6.41
N ILE A 180 32.67 -8.98 7.22
CA ILE A 180 32.83 -8.98 8.69
C ILE A 180 33.44 -10.25 9.27
N THR A 181 33.27 -11.39 8.60
CA THR A 181 33.77 -12.70 9.13
C THR A 181 34.99 -13.26 8.40
N GLY A 182 35.31 -12.73 7.22
CA GLY A 182 36.31 -13.26 6.33
C GLY A 182 35.95 -14.62 5.69
N LYS A 183 34.71 -15.11 5.88
CA LYS A 183 34.26 -16.42 5.41
C LYS A 183 33.20 -16.29 4.34
N ASP A 184 33.22 -17.18 3.35
CA ASP A 184 32.12 -17.38 2.44
C ASP A 184 30.99 -18.15 3.16
N VAL A 185 29.79 -17.65 3.09
CA VAL A 185 28.57 -18.23 3.71
C VAL A 185 27.53 -18.42 2.63
N ASP A 186 26.99 -19.63 2.53
CA ASP A 186 25.87 -19.94 1.65
C ASP A 186 24.55 -19.90 2.43
N ASP A 187 23.43 -19.87 1.69
CA ASP A 187 22.07 -19.93 2.22
C ASP A 187 21.72 -18.83 3.25
N VAL A 188 22.30 -17.66 3.07
CA VAL A 188 21.99 -16.48 3.89
C VAL A 188 21.10 -15.49 3.16
N TRP A 189 20.27 -14.84 3.92
CA TRP A 189 19.37 -13.82 3.44
C TRP A 189 19.21 -12.72 4.49
N MET A 190 19.16 -11.47 4.05
CA MET A 190 19.02 -10.35 4.96
C MET A 190 18.05 -9.32 4.37
N SER A 191 17.11 -8.90 5.18
CA SER A 191 16.25 -7.76 4.87
C SER A 191 16.72 -6.53 5.64
N GLY A 192 16.94 -5.43 4.94
CA GLY A 192 17.07 -4.13 5.59
C GLY A 192 15.76 -3.67 6.20
N THR A 193 15.83 -2.67 7.08
CA THR A 193 14.63 -2.05 7.68
C THR A 193 13.80 -1.28 6.66
N GLU A 194 14.43 -0.77 5.62
CA GLU A 194 13.80 -0.08 4.49
C GLU A 194 14.01 -0.88 3.21
N ASN A 195 12.93 -1.15 2.49
CA ASN A 195 12.96 -1.73 1.18
C ASN A 195 12.30 -0.78 0.19
N SER A 196 13.08 -0.27 -0.74
CA SER A 196 12.56 0.41 -1.90
C SER A 196 12.15 -0.63 -2.94
N ALA A 197 11.06 -0.38 -3.65
CA ALA A 197 10.60 -1.23 -4.75
C ALA A 197 11.41 -1.04 -6.04
N TYR A 198 12.59 -0.39 -5.97
CA TYR A 198 13.43 -0.04 -7.11
C TYR A 198 14.79 -0.68 -7.03
#